data_1711f41dc889daad58f8badb9b8d9f52
#
_entry.id   1711f41dc889daad58f8badb9b8d9f52
#
_cell.length_a   1.000
_cell.length_b   1.000
_cell.length_c   1.000
_cell.angle_alpha   90.00
_cell.angle_beta   90.00
_cell.angle_gamma   90.00
#
_symmetry.space_group_name_H-M   'P 1'
#
loop_
_entity.id
_entity.type
_entity.pdbx_description
1 polymer ?
#
loop_
_entity_poly.entity_id
_entity_poly.type
_entity_poly.pdbx_seq_one_letter_code
_entity_poly.pdbx_strand_id
1 'polypeptide(L)'
;MSTPSGTGYYRYGNSAGDGSADGYGDCYQPSQDSCTTTGAPWPPTDNGTGHLWPVLSGERAESDLAAGNTSGAKSLLQSMINFSSGVGLVPEQAWEDPDLAASPYGSDPATASIGFADGKASGSASPLSWAQAQELRLIASLGTGHTVDTPAVTTARYVTHGAPGPLPVTITAPASGATLTTATTAVTGTATTGSAVSIQAADTTTGEAATVTSTTAGSDGSFSASVPVGFGTNAITATATAPGGRSTGYAQVTVSAEGGGSTVLDVTDPAGDDNGPGTYQYPTASDFAAGSFDLTRLQVLSDGTYAYLRVTLRSLVPTFGALDGAQLLDVYVHVPGASATSTQAAYTSRNYRLAPSGAWSQRVEVQGFASPAWVDAAGNSVGTASALAVQADKTITVALPEAQFGTPASGWALSVVLTGQDGFSSDQARAFTATPGAYTFGVCAAGGTAPACKVDPSTVPKAMDVITPAVVTQAAELNPVPGPVVIQPVTVP
;
A
#
# COMPACT_ATOMS: atom_id res chain seq x y z
N MET A 1 -5.29 -33.03 24.15
CA MET A 1 -4.46 -34.25 24.29
C MET A 1 -3.90 -34.34 25.70
N SER A 2 -3.78 -35.52 26.24
CA SER A 2 -3.21 -35.76 27.58
C SER A 2 -1.84 -36.41 27.45
N THR A 3 -0.86 -35.87 28.18
CA THR A 3 0.51 -36.34 28.25
C THR A 3 0.91 -36.56 29.71
N PRO A 4 2.06 -37.18 30.00
CA PRO A 4 2.60 -37.25 31.38
C PRO A 4 2.82 -35.89 32.03
N SER A 5 3.01 -34.83 31.23
CA SER A 5 3.15 -33.45 31.72
C SER A 5 1.81 -32.72 31.93
N GLY A 6 0.70 -33.26 31.45
CA GLY A 6 -0.64 -32.72 31.59
C GLY A 6 -1.34 -32.52 30.26
N THR A 7 -2.33 -31.60 30.24
CA THR A 7 -3.17 -31.38 29.07
C THR A 7 -2.58 -30.27 28.17
N GLY A 8 -2.36 -30.62 26.91
CA GLY A 8 -2.00 -29.67 25.85
C GLY A 8 -3.02 -29.64 24.75
N TYR A 9 -2.93 -28.63 23.88
CA TYR A 9 -3.85 -28.37 22.76
C TYR A 9 -3.07 -28.17 21.48
N TYR A 10 -3.61 -28.70 20.37
CA TYR A 10 -3.12 -28.40 19.03
C TYR A 10 -3.57 -26.99 18.61
N ARG A 11 -2.69 -26.27 17.95
CA ARG A 11 -3.00 -24.97 17.35
C ARG A 11 -3.75 -25.14 16.03
N TYR A 12 -3.34 -26.13 15.27
CA TYR A 12 -3.91 -26.46 13.99
C TYR A 12 -4.62 -27.80 14.06
N GLY A 13 -5.80 -27.87 13.48
CA GLY A 13 -6.60 -29.09 13.46
C GLY A 13 -6.54 -29.75 12.09
N ASN A 14 -6.92 -31.04 12.06
CA ASN A 14 -7.32 -31.70 10.83
C ASN A 14 -8.85 -31.66 10.78
N SER A 15 -9.40 -30.69 10.03
CA SER A 15 -10.85 -30.42 10.02
C SER A 15 -11.66 -31.48 9.31
N ALA A 16 -11.07 -32.20 8.37
CA ALA A 16 -11.80 -33.11 7.50
C ALA A 16 -11.83 -34.57 8.03
N GLY A 17 -10.92 -34.96 8.90
CA GLY A 17 -10.76 -36.35 9.32
C GLY A 17 -10.40 -37.30 8.16
N ASP A 18 -10.01 -36.72 7.02
CA ASP A 18 -9.71 -37.42 5.78
C ASP A 18 -8.21 -37.49 5.48
N GLY A 19 -7.37 -37.08 6.42
CA GLY A 19 -5.93 -36.98 6.24
C GLY A 19 -5.48 -35.72 5.52
N SER A 20 -6.40 -34.87 5.06
CA SER A 20 -6.05 -33.55 4.55
C SER A 20 -5.65 -32.66 5.71
N ALA A 21 -4.41 -32.19 5.70
CA ALA A 21 -3.92 -31.28 6.72
C ALA A 21 -4.34 -29.86 6.37
N ASP A 22 -5.15 -29.27 7.22
CA ASP A 22 -5.45 -27.84 7.25
C ASP A 22 -4.61 -27.13 8.31
N GLY A 23 -3.55 -27.78 8.76
CA GLY A 23 -2.61 -27.30 9.75
C GLY A 23 -1.24 -26.98 9.15
N TYR A 24 -0.49 -26.18 9.86
CA TYR A 24 0.91 -25.87 9.57
C TYR A 24 1.79 -27.04 10.01
N GLY A 25 2.67 -27.50 9.12
CA GLY A 25 3.51 -28.67 9.36
C GLY A 25 4.64 -28.45 10.35
N ASP A 26 4.32 -28.26 11.60
CA ASP A 26 5.28 -28.09 12.69
C ASP A 26 5.82 -29.43 13.19
N CYS A 27 6.23 -30.31 12.30
CA CYS A 27 6.61 -31.65 12.69
C CYS A 27 7.93 -32.13 12.13
N TYR A 28 8.57 -33.00 12.91
CA TYR A 28 9.81 -33.64 12.55
C TYR A 28 9.56 -35.00 11.90
N GLN A 29 8.94 -35.05 10.74
CA GLN A 29 8.86 -36.31 10.02
C GLN A 29 8.75 -36.17 8.51
N PRO A 30 9.22 -37.20 7.77
CA PRO A 30 9.21 -37.21 6.32
C PRO A 30 7.86 -37.57 5.67
N SER A 31 6.87 -38.10 6.42
CA SER A 31 5.57 -38.45 5.87
C SER A 31 4.58 -37.32 6.12
N GLN A 32 3.82 -36.97 5.09
CA GLN A 32 2.88 -35.84 5.11
C GLN A 32 1.63 -36.09 5.97
N ASP A 33 1.43 -37.34 6.43
CA ASP A 33 0.17 -37.75 7.06
C ASP A 33 0.20 -37.74 8.58
N SER A 34 1.33 -37.58 9.21
CA SER A 34 1.44 -37.47 10.64
C SER A 34 2.79 -36.92 11.10
N CYS A 35 2.76 -36.00 12.02
CA CYS A 35 3.93 -35.39 12.64
C CYS A 35 4.55 -36.26 13.75
N THR A 36 4.27 -37.53 13.80
CA THR A 36 4.27 -38.20 15.08
C THR A 36 5.32 -39.24 15.29
N THR A 37 5.93 -39.83 14.29
CA THR A 37 6.52 -41.13 14.57
C THR A 37 8.02 -41.27 14.46
N THR A 38 8.72 -40.33 13.86
CA THR A 38 10.14 -40.52 13.57
C THR A 38 11.11 -39.49 14.12
N GLY A 39 10.63 -38.33 14.59
CA GLY A 39 11.51 -37.24 15.02
C GLY A 39 12.55 -36.82 13.98
N ALA A 40 12.30 -37.10 12.71
CA ALA A 40 13.20 -36.76 11.62
C ALA A 40 13.23 -35.24 11.42
N PRO A 41 14.34 -34.73 10.87
CA PRO A 41 14.42 -33.28 10.56
C PRO A 41 13.23 -32.85 9.71
N TRP A 42 12.75 -31.66 10.00
CA TRP A 42 11.62 -30.99 9.37
C TRP A 42 11.63 -31.08 7.85
N PRO A 43 10.65 -31.76 7.23
CA PRO A 43 10.45 -31.61 5.80
C PRO A 43 9.84 -30.23 5.52
N PRO A 44 10.18 -29.56 4.41
CA PRO A 44 9.58 -28.31 4.01
C PRO A 44 8.16 -28.52 3.44
N THR A 45 7.25 -29.05 4.27
CA THR A 45 5.86 -29.33 3.90
C THR A 45 4.95 -28.70 4.94
N ASP A 46 3.87 -28.08 4.47
CA ASP A 46 2.88 -27.39 5.31
C ASP A 46 1.77 -28.33 5.79
N ASN A 47 2.01 -29.62 5.84
CA ASN A 47 1.02 -30.64 6.18
C ASN A 47 1.25 -31.20 7.57
N GLY A 48 0.18 -31.42 8.31
CA GLY A 48 0.19 -32.03 9.64
C GLY A 48 -0.51 -31.19 10.69
N THR A 49 -0.79 -31.81 11.86
CA THR A 49 -1.47 -31.12 12.96
C THR A 49 -0.51 -30.35 13.86
N GLY A 50 0.81 -30.43 13.63
CA GLY A 50 1.82 -29.94 14.56
C GLY A 50 1.81 -30.69 15.88
N HIS A 51 2.61 -30.24 16.84
CA HIS A 51 2.62 -30.74 18.21
C HIS A 51 1.77 -29.88 19.14
N LEU A 52 1.69 -30.23 20.41
CA LEU A 52 0.92 -29.47 21.39
C LEU A 52 1.56 -28.13 21.66
N TRP A 53 0.76 -27.10 21.74
CA TRP A 53 1.19 -25.71 22.00
C TRP A 53 0.91 -25.35 23.47
N PRO A 54 1.90 -25.26 24.34
CA PRO A 54 1.71 -24.92 25.76
C PRO A 54 1.02 -23.58 25.98
N VAL A 55 1.23 -22.59 25.08
CA VAL A 55 0.54 -21.31 25.14
C VAL A 55 -0.98 -21.45 25.15
N LEU A 56 -1.52 -22.41 24.38
CA LEU A 56 -2.97 -22.64 24.31
C LEU A 56 -3.52 -23.26 25.59
N SER A 57 -2.69 -24.01 26.34
CA SER A 57 -3.07 -24.45 27.70
C SER A 57 -3.25 -23.27 28.62
N GLY A 58 -2.40 -22.24 28.49
CA GLY A 58 -2.52 -21.00 29.23
C GLY A 58 -3.73 -20.15 28.82
N GLU A 59 -4.02 -20.04 27.53
CA GLU A 59 -5.22 -19.31 27.03
C GLU A 59 -6.51 -20.00 27.48
N ARG A 60 -6.55 -21.32 27.43
CA ARG A 60 -7.66 -22.11 27.96
C ARG A 60 -7.83 -21.91 29.46
N ALA A 61 -6.73 -21.85 30.21
CA ALA A 61 -6.75 -21.61 31.64
C ALA A 61 -7.32 -20.26 32.03
N GLU A 62 -7.01 -19.21 31.25
CA GLU A 62 -7.64 -17.88 31.42
C GLU A 62 -9.16 -17.94 31.20
N SER A 63 -9.59 -18.67 30.17
CA SER A 63 -11.02 -18.91 29.92
C SER A 63 -11.69 -19.65 31.07
N ASP A 64 -11.05 -20.72 31.60
CA ASP A 64 -11.55 -21.48 32.73
C ASP A 64 -11.64 -20.62 33.98
N LEU A 65 -10.63 -19.77 34.25
CA LEU A 65 -10.65 -18.82 35.37
C LEU A 65 -11.79 -17.81 35.23
N ALA A 66 -11.98 -17.25 34.05
CA ALA A 66 -13.07 -16.33 33.77
C ALA A 66 -14.47 -16.97 33.94
N ALA A 67 -14.58 -18.29 33.69
CA ALA A 67 -15.78 -19.09 33.93
C ALA A 67 -15.93 -19.57 35.39
N GLY A 68 -15.02 -19.18 36.28
CA GLY A 68 -15.02 -19.60 37.68
C GLY A 68 -14.42 -21.00 37.96
N ASN A 69 -13.86 -21.65 36.93
CA ASN A 69 -13.17 -22.95 37.09
C ASN A 69 -11.71 -22.77 37.49
N THR A 70 -11.48 -22.23 38.70
CA THR A 70 -10.12 -21.95 39.19
C THR A 70 -9.27 -23.23 39.31
N SER A 71 -9.88 -24.38 39.61
CA SER A 71 -9.16 -25.64 39.70
C SER A 71 -8.64 -26.14 38.34
N GLY A 72 -9.46 -25.99 37.28
CA GLY A 72 -9.07 -26.25 35.90
C GLY A 72 -7.94 -25.36 35.46
N ALA A 73 -8.05 -24.05 35.71
CA ALA A 73 -7.01 -23.10 35.40
C ALA A 73 -5.66 -23.42 36.07
N LYS A 74 -5.66 -23.79 37.35
CA LYS A 74 -4.45 -24.23 38.07
C LYS A 74 -3.85 -25.49 37.47
N SER A 75 -4.69 -26.47 37.10
CA SER A 75 -4.22 -27.70 36.45
C SER A 75 -3.53 -27.43 35.12
N LEU A 76 -4.06 -26.49 34.31
CA LEU A 76 -3.49 -26.12 33.04
C LEU A 76 -2.19 -25.30 33.22
N LEU A 77 -2.10 -24.45 34.24
CA LEU A 77 -0.84 -23.79 34.59
C LEU A 77 0.22 -24.85 34.96
N GLN A 78 -0.15 -25.86 35.74
CA GLN A 78 0.77 -26.94 36.08
C GLN A 78 1.23 -27.71 34.83
N SER A 79 0.34 -27.89 33.84
CA SER A 79 0.71 -28.48 32.54
C SER A 79 1.76 -27.62 31.82
N MET A 80 1.59 -26.31 31.76
CA MET A 80 2.59 -25.39 31.14
C MET A 80 3.95 -25.50 31.85
N ILE A 81 3.95 -25.50 33.18
CA ILE A 81 5.17 -25.67 33.98
C ILE A 81 5.83 -27.04 33.69
N ASN A 82 5.07 -28.10 33.58
CA ASN A 82 5.58 -29.42 33.31
C ASN A 82 6.11 -29.59 31.86
N PHE A 83 5.52 -28.90 30.88
CA PHE A 83 6.03 -28.87 29.51
C PHE A 83 7.35 -28.09 29.40
N SER A 84 7.63 -27.18 30.33
CA SER A 84 8.83 -26.36 30.30
C SER A 84 10.10 -27.18 30.54
N SER A 85 11.23 -26.59 30.16
CA SER A 85 12.55 -27.16 30.45
C SER A 85 12.86 -27.13 31.95
N GLY A 86 13.92 -27.84 32.35
CA GLY A 86 14.38 -27.87 33.75
C GLY A 86 14.79 -26.53 34.34
N VAL A 87 14.92 -25.48 33.51
CA VAL A 87 15.18 -24.10 33.91
C VAL A 87 13.94 -23.19 33.74
N GLY A 88 12.76 -23.76 33.51
CA GLY A 88 11.49 -23.02 33.44
C GLY A 88 11.22 -22.34 32.10
N LEU A 89 11.86 -22.75 31.02
CA LEU A 89 11.63 -22.18 29.68
C LEU A 89 10.49 -22.93 29.01
N VAL A 90 9.39 -22.21 28.75
CA VAL A 90 8.20 -22.77 28.09
C VAL A 90 8.44 -22.86 26.58
N PRO A 91 8.34 -24.06 26.00
CA PRO A 91 8.57 -24.25 24.57
C PRO A 91 7.40 -23.74 23.71
N GLU A 92 7.64 -23.57 22.44
CA GLU A 92 6.60 -23.38 21.44
C GLU A 92 5.70 -24.60 21.36
N GLN A 93 6.32 -25.77 21.22
CA GLN A 93 5.61 -27.02 21.07
C GLN A 93 6.15 -28.10 22.00
N ALA A 94 5.27 -28.97 22.44
CA ALA A 94 5.57 -30.14 23.26
C ALA A 94 5.22 -31.42 22.50
N TRP A 95 6.10 -32.42 22.64
CA TRP A 95 5.95 -33.76 22.07
C TRP A 95 4.86 -34.52 22.82
N GLU A 96 3.98 -35.23 22.13
CA GLU A 96 2.85 -35.95 22.69
C GLU A 96 2.80 -37.42 22.26
N ASP A 97 3.86 -37.89 21.65
CA ASP A 97 3.99 -39.27 21.15
C ASP A 97 5.01 -40.05 21.95
N PRO A 98 5.17 -41.36 21.69
CA PRO A 98 6.18 -42.18 22.37
C PRO A 98 7.57 -41.58 22.32
N ASP A 99 8.33 -41.75 23.37
CA ASP A 99 9.69 -41.26 23.47
C ASP A 99 10.56 -41.71 22.28
N LEU A 100 11.30 -40.78 21.72
CA LEU A 100 12.27 -41.03 20.68
C LEU A 100 13.69 -40.84 21.20
N ALA A 101 14.53 -41.83 21.00
CA ALA A 101 15.95 -41.74 21.32
C ALA A 101 16.66 -40.77 20.37
N ALA A 102 17.64 -40.00 20.87
CA ALA A 102 18.51 -39.18 20.05
C ALA A 102 19.31 -40.05 19.08
N SER A 103 19.38 -39.65 17.83
CA SER A 103 20.28 -40.25 16.84
C SER A 103 21.65 -39.58 16.90
N PRO A 104 22.76 -40.33 16.74
CA PRO A 104 24.09 -39.76 16.72
C PRO A 104 24.24 -38.76 15.59
N TYR A 105 25.08 -37.73 15.82
CA TYR A 105 25.48 -36.81 14.77
C TYR A 105 26.11 -37.56 13.58
N GLY A 106 25.69 -37.22 12.35
CA GLY A 106 26.14 -37.92 11.15
C GLY A 106 25.30 -39.14 10.75
N SER A 107 24.23 -39.42 11.48
CA SER A 107 23.21 -40.40 11.07
C SER A 107 22.48 -39.90 9.80
N ASP A 108 21.79 -40.83 9.12
CA ASP A 108 20.93 -40.48 7.98
C ASP A 108 19.97 -39.33 8.38
N PRO A 109 19.98 -38.20 7.65
CA PRO A 109 19.08 -37.08 7.95
C PRO A 109 17.61 -37.45 8.00
N ALA A 110 17.18 -38.48 7.27
CA ALA A 110 15.80 -38.99 7.30
C ALA A 110 15.40 -39.62 8.61
N THR A 111 16.37 -40.07 9.41
CA THR A 111 16.13 -40.72 10.71
C THR A 111 16.82 -40.02 11.88
N ALA A 112 17.52 -38.91 11.61
CA ALA A 112 18.18 -38.12 12.65
C ALA A 112 17.15 -37.51 13.61
N SER A 113 17.43 -37.58 14.92
CA SER A 113 16.57 -36.99 15.94
C SER A 113 17.43 -36.41 17.07
N ILE A 114 16.98 -35.33 17.67
CA ILE A 114 17.57 -34.76 18.89
C ILE A 114 17.14 -35.52 20.13
N GLY A 115 16.20 -36.47 19.99
CA GLY A 115 15.53 -37.17 21.08
C GLY A 115 14.34 -36.36 21.61
N PHE A 116 13.22 -37.03 21.77
CA PHE A 116 12.00 -36.40 22.31
C PHE A 116 11.42 -37.26 23.41
N ALA A 117 10.83 -36.64 24.40
CA ALA A 117 10.13 -37.35 25.48
C ALA A 117 8.68 -36.82 25.56
N ASP A 118 7.73 -37.71 25.74
CA ASP A 118 6.31 -37.41 25.87
C ASP A 118 6.06 -36.32 26.94
N GLY A 119 5.42 -35.25 26.56
CA GLY A 119 5.16 -34.09 27.41
C GLY A 119 6.35 -33.14 27.58
N LYS A 120 7.37 -33.19 26.74
CA LYS A 120 8.52 -32.29 26.77
C LYS A 120 8.69 -31.57 25.45
N ALA A 121 9.56 -30.54 25.43
CA ALA A 121 9.81 -29.73 24.22
C ALA A 121 10.15 -30.57 22.99
N SER A 122 9.57 -30.26 21.86
CA SER A 122 9.69 -30.97 20.57
C SER A 122 10.78 -30.43 19.65
N GLY A 123 11.74 -29.66 20.15
CA GLY A 123 12.82 -29.09 19.34
C GLY A 123 12.47 -27.80 18.61
N SER A 124 11.25 -27.30 18.72
CA SER A 124 10.84 -25.96 18.31
C SER A 124 11.41 -24.86 19.22
N ALA A 125 11.05 -23.60 19.01
CA ALA A 125 11.57 -22.50 19.82
C ALA A 125 11.39 -22.75 21.34
N SER A 126 12.48 -22.71 22.09
CA SER A 126 12.46 -22.90 23.54
C SER A 126 13.48 -21.97 24.20
N PRO A 127 13.03 -20.84 24.83
CA PRO A 127 11.63 -20.47 25.03
C PRO A 127 10.94 -19.88 23.80
N LEU A 128 9.61 -20.03 23.74
CA LEU A 128 8.78 -19.14 22.94
C LEU A 128 8.34 -17.96 23.81
N SER A 129 8.68 -16.74 23.42
CA SER A 129 8.35 -15.53 24.19
C SER A 129 6.84 -15.38 24.43
N TRP A 130 6.00 -15.75 23.49
CA TRP A 130 4.54 -15.75 23.61
C TRP A 130 4.06 -16.74 24.70
N ALA A 131 4.56 -17.98 24.70
CA ALA A 131 4.20 -18.97 25.70
C ALA A 131 4.67 -18.55 27.11
N GLN A 132 5.88 -17.99 27.22
CA GLN A 132 6.42 -17.46 28.46
C GLN A 132 5.60 -16.28 29.01
N ALA A 133 5.20 -15.35 28.14
CA ALA A 133 4.34 -14.24 28.53
C ALA A 133 2.95 -14.71 28.98
N GLN A 134 2.40 -15.74 28.32
CA GLN A 134 1.11 -16.33 28.71
C GLN A 134 1.17 -17.04 30.06
N GLU A 135 2.27 -17.71 30.38
CA GLU A 135 2.47 -18.30 31.70
C GLU A 135 2.48 -17.24 32.81
N LEU A 136 3.25 -16.17 32.62
CA LEU A 136 3.31 -15.04 33.56
C LEU A 136 1.95 -14.36 33.74
N ARG A 137 1.22 -14.15 32.68
CA ARG A 137 -0.13 -13.60 32.67
C ARG A 137 -1.06 -14.48 33.51
N LEU A 138 -1.07 -15.79 33.26
CA LEU A 138 -1.91 -16.73 33.98
C LEU A 138 -1.56 -16.80 35.48
N ILE A 139 -0.27 -16.77 35.84
CA ILE A 139 0.17 -16.69 37.24
C ILE A 139 -0.40 -15.44 37.92
N ALA A 140 -0.31 -14.27 37.27
CA ALA A 140 -0.87 -13.02 37.78
C ALA A 140 -2.40 -13.11 37.93
N SER A 141 -3.10 -13.65 36.93
CA SER A 141 -4.57 -13.84 36.95
C SER A 141 -5.02 -14.76 38.07
N LEU A 142 -4.33 -15.87 38.26
CA LEU A 142 -4.61 -16.81 39.39
C LEU A 142 -4.31 -16.18 40.75
N GLY A 143 -3.28 -15.33 40.84
CA GLY A 143 -2.93 -14.57 42.03
C GLY A 143 -3.99 -13.57 42.46
N THR A 144 -4.66 -12.94 41.48
CA THR A 144 -5.74 -11.96 41.73
C THR A 144 -7.13 -12.62 41.80
N GLY A 145 -7.26 -13.86 41.30
CA GLY A 145 -8.53 -14.60 41.23
C GLY A 145 -9.41 -14.18 40.03
N HIS A 146 -8.90 -13.39 39.12
CA HIS A 146 -9.58 -12.96 37.88
C HIS A 146 -8.56 -12.66 36.78
N THR A 147 -9.01 -12.63 35.53
CA THR A 147 -8.16 -12.30 34.39
C THR A 147 -7.68 -10.85 34.47
N VAL A 148 -6.34 -10.63 34.54
CA VAL A 148 -5.74 -9.31 34.84
C VAL A 148 -5.81 -8.30 33.72
N ASP A 149 -5.98 -8.76 32.48
CA ASP A 149 -5.93 -7.94 31.28
C ASP A 149 -7.28 -7.77 30.58
N THR A 150 -8.37 -8.15 31.25
CA THR A 150 -9.73 -7.94 30.71
C THR A 150 -10.02 -6.43 30.67
N PRO A 151 -10.20 -5.80 29.48
CA PRO A 151 -10.47 -4.38 29.40
C PRO A 151 -11.77 -4.03 30.12
N ALA A 152 -11.75 -3.03 30.99
CA ALA A 152 -12.91 -2.61 31.76
C ALA A 152 -14.11 -2.24 30.86
N VAL A 153 -13.85 -1.64 29.70
CA VAL A 153 -14.89 -1.31 28.72
C VAL A 153 -15.55 -2.56 28.12
N THR A 154 -14.78 -3.62 27.87
CA THR A 154 -15.30 -4.90 27.38
C THR A 154 -16.17 -5.58 28.46
N THR A 155 -15.68 -5.60 29.70
CA THR A 155 -16.45 -6.12 30.84
C THR A 155 -17.75 -5.35 31.04
N ALA A 156 -17.68 -4.02 31.05
CA ALA A 156 -18.87 -3.19 31.19
C ALA A 156 -19.91 -3.47 30.10
N ARG A 157 -19.45 -3.66 28.86
CA ARG A 157 -20.33 -3.88 27.71
C ARG A 157 -20.92 -5.29 27.63
N TYR A 158 -20.09 -6.30 27.76
CA TYR A 158 -20.48 -7.70 27.41
C TYR A 158 -20.73 -8.58 28.61
N VAL A 159 -20.17 -8.25 29.78
CA VAL A 159 -20.32 -9.07 31.01
C VAL A 159 -21.33 -8.44 31.95
N THR A 160 -21.17 -7.17 32.32
CA THR A 160 -22.07 -6.51 33.25
C THR A 160 -23.30 -5.92 32.57
N HIS A 161 -23.33 -5.90 31.25
CA HIS A 161 -24.39 -5.27 30.43
C HIS A 161 -24.72 -3.83 30.84
N GLY A 162 -23.79 -3.17 31.55
CA GLY A 162 -23.98 -1.81 32.05
C GLY A 162 -23.53 -0.74 31.04
N ALA A 163 -22.88 -1.12 29.95
CA ALA A 163 -22.50 -0.19 28.91
C ALA A 163 -23.63 -0.06 27.87
N PRO A 164 -24.01 1.14 27.46
CA PRO A 164 -24.86 1.33 26.30
C PRO A 164 -24.20 0.72 25.06
N GLY A 165 -25.02 0.47 24.03
CA GLY A 165 -24.52 0.02 22.72
C GLY A 165 -23.45 0.93 22.14
N PRO A 166 -22.94 0.68 20.92
CA PRO A 166 -21.97 1.54 20.27
C PRO A 166 -22.45 2.98 20.27
N LEU A 167 -21.55 3.91 20.62
CA LEU A 167 -21.87 5.33 20.58
C LEU A 167 -22.12 5.72 19.12
N PRO A 168 -23.28 6.31 18.75
CA PRO A 168 -23.48 6.81 17.40
C PRO A 168 -22.48 7.91 17.08
N VAL A 169 -21.76 7.74 15.99
CA VAL A 169 -20.83 8.75 15.44
C VAL A 169 -21.05 8.82 13.94
N THR A 170 -21.10 10.01 13.38
CA THR A 170 -21.14 10.22 11.94
C THR A 170 -20.12 11.26 11.53
N ILE A 171 -19.55 11.14 10.33
CA ILE A 171 -18.85 12.21 9.65
C ILE A 171 -19.78 12.70 8.54
N THR A 172 -20.09 14.00 8.54
CA THR A 172 -20.95 14.64 7.53
C THR A 172 -20.15 15.37 6.46
N ALA A 173 -18.94 15.79 6.78
CA ALA A 173 -17.95 16.30 5.83
C ALA A 173 -16.52 15.97 6.33
N PRO A 174 -15.57 15.74 5.38
CA PRO A 174 -15.81 15.59 3.95
C PRO A 174 -16.64 14.34 3.62
N ALA A 175 -17.25 14.31 2.44
CA ALA A 175 -17.90 13.10 1.96
C ALA A 175 -16.85 12.01 1.64
N SER A 176 -17.22 10.73 1.77
CA SER A 176 -16.34 9.65 1.32
C SER A 176 -16.10 9.74 -0.19
N GLY A 177 -14.85 9.60 -0.65
CA GLY A 177 -14.43 9.79 -2.03
C GLY A 177 -14.17 11.25 -2.43
N ALA A 178 -14.24 12.20 -1.50
CA ALA A 178 -13.93 13.60 -1.80
C ALA A 178 -12.44 13.80 -2.14
N THR A 179 -12.17 14.71 -3.07
CA THR A 179 -10.83 15.20 -3.37
C THR A 179 -10.54 16.46 -2.56
N LEU A 180 -9.38 16.52 -1.94
CA LEU A 180 -8.90 17.64 -1.15
C LEU A 180 -7.67 18.26 -1.82
N THR A 181 -7.65 19.58 -1.87
CA THR A 181 -6.53 20.35 -2.46
C THR A 181 -5.80 21.21 -1.44
N THR A 182 -5.97 20.91 -0.16
CA THR A 182 -5.36 21.61 0.96
C THR A 182 -4.75 20.61 1.94
N ALA A 183 -3.70 21.02 2.64
CA ALA A 183 -3.04 20.20 3.67
C ALA A 183 -3.87 19.99 4.95
N THR A 184 -5.02 20.66 5.05
CA THR A 184 -5.98 20.49 6.15
C THR A 184 -7.40 20.49 5.61
N THR A 185 -8.29 19.76 6.27
CA THR A 185 -9.72 19.77 5.93
C THR A 185 -10.58 19.97 7.16
N ALA A 186 -11.72 20.64 7.00
CA ALA A 186 -12.73 20.72 8.06
C ALA A 186 -13.48 19.37 8.12
N VAL A 187 -13.35 18.67 9.24
CA VAL A 187 -14.13 17.46 9.51
C VAL A 187 -15.29 17.83 10.42
N THR A 188 -16.51 17.61 9.92
CA THR A 188 -17.75 17.84 10.67
C THR A 188 -18.52 16.53 10.83
N GLY A 189 -19.30 16.44 11.90
CA GLY A 189 -20.07 15.25 12.17
C GLY A 189 -20.97 15.39 13.37
N THR A 190 -21.55 14.27 13.78
CA THR A 190 -22.38 14.21 15.00
C THR A 190 -21.93 13.06 15.91
N ALA A 191 -22.03 13.28 17.20
CA ALA A 191 -21.88 12.28 18.25
C ALA A 191 -22.82 12.62 19.40
N THR A 192 -22.92 11.75 20.40
CA THR A 192 -23.69 12.07 21.60
C THR A 192 -23.16 13.35 22.26
N THR A 193 -24.07 14.23 22.66
CA THR A 193 -23.77 15.50 23.35
C THR A 193 -22.71 15.34 24.44
N GLY A 194 -21.68 16.19 24.40
CA GLY A 194 -20.61 16.19 25.38
C GLY A 194 -19.56 15.09 25.20
N SER A 195 -19.65 14.27 24.14
CA SER A 195 -18.61 13.28 23.83
C SER A 195 -17.29 13.95 23.47
N ALA A 196 -16.20 13.44 24.01
CA ALA A 196 -14.86 13.77 23.50
C ALA A 196 -14.66 13.10 22.14
N VAL A 197 -14.26 13.87 21.13
CA VAL A 197 -14.06 13.39 19.76
C VAL A 197 -12.58 13.57 19.37
N SER A 198 -11.93 12.48 19.01
CA SER A 198 -10.56 12.48 18.45
C SER A 198 -10.64 12.15 16.97
N ILE A 199 -9.99 12.95 16.14
CA ILE A 199 -10.04 12.81 14.69
C ILE A 199 -8.61 12.71 14.15
N GLN A 200 -8.39 11.75 13.27
CA GLN A 200 -7.09 11.51 12.66
C GLN A 200 -7.25 11.10 11.20
N ALA A 201 -6.39 11.61 10.33
CA ALA A 201 -6.21 11.10 8.98
C ALA A 201 -4.99 10.19 8.95
N ALA A 202 -5.10 9.05 8.28
CA ALA A 202 -3.99 8.14 8.05
C ALA A 202 -3.92 7.77 6.56
N ASP A 203 -2.71 7.77 6.01
CA ASP A 203 -2.46 7.28 4.66
C ASP A 203 -2.84 5.79 4.57
N THR A 204 -3.65 5.44 3.58
CA THR A 204 -4.18 4.06 3.45
C THR A 204 -3.16 3.07 2.93
N THR A 205 -2.04 3.54 2.36
CA THR A 205 -0.99 2.70 1.79
C THR A 205 0.11 2.41 2.82
N THR A 206 0.56 3.45 3.52
CA THR A 206 1.67 3.35 4.49
C THR A 206 1.18 3.15 5.92
N GLY A 207 -0.07 3.52 6.21
CA GLY A 207 -0.60 3.60 7.57
C GLY A 207 -0.05 4.78 8.38
N GLU A 208 0.77 5.64 7.76
CA GLU A 208 1.29 6.85 8.42
C GLU A 208 0.14 7.79 8.75
N ALA A 209 0.09 8.22 10.00
CA ALA A 209 -1.01 8.99 10.53
C ALA A 209 -0.59 10.41 10.86
N ALA A 210 -1.40 11.37 10.42
CA ALA A 210 -1.25 12.76 10.82
C ALA A 210 -1.53 12.96 12.32
N THR A 211 -1.19 14.12 12.83
CA THR A 211 -1.46 14.49 14.24
C THR A 211 -2.94 14.38 14.57
N VAL A 212 -3.25 13.78 15.72
CA VAL A 212 -4.62 13.69 16.25
C VAL A 212 -5.14 15.09 16.61
N THR A 213 -6.31 15.40 16.07
CA THR A 213 -7.07 16.61 16.44
C THR A 213 -8.21 16.24 17.37
N SER A 214 -8.39 16.96 18.46
CA SER A 214 -9.43 16.71 19.47
C SER A 214 -10.45 17.84 19.50
N THR A 215 -11.73 17.47 19.68
CA THR A 215 -12.84 18.40 19.87
C THR A 215 -13.89 17.76 20.81
N THR A 216 -15.00 18.44 21.04
CA THR A 216 -16.10 17.94 21.86
C THR A 216 -17.40 18.17 21.11
N ALA A 217 -18.29 17.17 21.12
CA ALA A 217 -19.63 17.31 20.57
C ALA A 217 -20.44 18.31 21.38
N GLY A 218 -21.00 19.30 20.70
CA GLY A 218 -21.79 20.39 21.28
C GLY A 218 -23.13 19.93 21.89
N SER A 219 -23.91 20.89 22.38
CA SER A 219 -25.23 20.61 22.97
C SER A 219 -26.25 20.04 21.97
N ASP A 220 -26.06 20.30 20.69
CA ASP A 220 -26.82 19.74 19.57
C ASP A 220 -26.26 18.43 19.04
N GLY A 221 -25.16 17.94 19.63
CA GLY A 221 -24.43 16.74 19.20
C GLY A 221 -23.47 16.96 18.03
N SER A 222 -23.38 18.17 17.48
CA SER A 222 -22.45 18.45 16.37
C SER A 222 -21.00 18.58 16.86
N PHE A 223 -20.05 18.22 15.97
CA PHE A 223 -18.64 18.52 16.18
C PHE A 223 -18.00 19.04 14.88
N SER A 224 -16.94 19.82 15.03
CA SER A 224 -16.12 20.31 13.93
C SER A 224 -14.67 20.44 14.39
N ALA A 225 -13.73 20.09 13.49
CA ALA A 225 -12.31 20.30 13.71
C ALA A 225 -11.58 20.45 12.36
N SER A 226 -10.48 21.21 12.35
CA SER A 226 -9.56 21.26 11.21
C SER A 226 -8.52 20.15 11.39
N VAL A 227 -8.48 19.22 10.45
CA VAL A 227 -7.67 18.00 10.52
C VAL A 227 -6.58 18.04 9.45
N PRO A 228 -5.30 17.86 9.80
CA PRO A 228 -4.23 17.71 8.80
C PRO A 228 -4.46 16.44 7.96
N VAL A 229 -4.16 16.54 6.67
CA VAL A 229 -4.18 15.41 5.72
C VAL A 229 -2.87 15.39 4.94
N GLY A 230 -2.28 14.21 4.79
CA GLY A 230 -1.10 14.01 3.96
C GLY A 230 -1.47 13.85 2.48
N PHE A 231 -0.51 14.09 1.59
CA PHE A 231 -0.66 13.76 0.17
C PHE A 231 -0.92 12.26 -0.01
N GLY A 232 -1.92 11.90 -0.81
CA GLY A 232 -2.29 10.52 -1.04
C GLY A 232 -3.74 10.21 -0.64
N THR A 233 -4.09 8.93 -0.58
CA THR A 233 -5.40 8.47 -0.13
C THR A 233 -5.40 8.33 1.40
N ASN A 234 -6.28 9.07 2.06
CA ASN A 234 -6.36 9.11 3.52
C ASN A 234 -7.68 8.53 4.03
N ALA A 235 -7.59 7.72 5.08
CA ALA A 235 -8.73 7.35 5.91
C ALA A 235 -8.86 8.35 7.07
N ILE A 236 -9.90 9.16 7.07
CA ILE A 236 -10.22 10.07 8.16
C ILE A 236 -11.14 9.34 9.13
N THR A 237 -10.66 9.12 10.35
CA THR A 237 -11.40 8.42 11.42
C THR A 237 -11.72 9.39 12.55
N ALA A 238 -12.99 9.52 12.87
CA ALA A 238 -13.47 10.22 14.06
C ALA A 238 -13.90 9.19 15.11
N THR A 239 -13.25 9.19 16.26
CA THR A 239 -13.57 8.35 17.41
C THR A 239 -14.18 9.21 18.52
N ALA A 240 -15.39 8.89 18.95
CA ALA A 240 -16.05 9.59 20.05
C ALA A 240 -16.09 8.72 21.30
N THR A 241 -15.88 9.36 22.46
CA THR A 241 -16.02 8.75 23.78
C THR A 241 -17.07 9.51 24.57
N ALA A 242 -18.10 8.81 25.02
CA ALA A 242 -19.19 9.42 25.80
C ALA A 242 -18.68 10.05 27.11
N PRO A 243 -19.38 11.05 27.64
CA PRO A 243 -19.11 11.54 28.99
C PRO A 243 -19.08 10.39 30.01
N GLY A 244 -18.01 10.34 30.82
CA GLY A 244 -17.78 9.24 31.75
C GLY A 244 -17.02 8.03 31.19
N GLY A 245 -16.63 8.04 29.92
CA GLY A 245 -15.70 7.07 29.32
C GLY A 245 -16.23 5.65 29.09
N ARG A 246 -17.54 5.41 29.26
CA ARG A 246 -18.14 4.06 29.25
C ARG A 246 -18.53 3.55 27.87
N SER A 247 -18.65 4.43 26.89
CA SER A 247 -19.03 4.09 25.53
C SER A 247 -18.14 4.81 24.55
N THR A 248 -17.75 4.09 23.51
CA THR A 248 -16.99 4.64 22.38
C THR A 248 -17.66 4.23 21.08
N GLY A 249 -17.47 5.04 20.06
CA GLY A 249 -17.88 4.75 18.71
C GLY A 249 -16.98 5.44 17.73
N TYR A 250 -17.03 5.07 16.46
CA TYR A 250 -16.26 5.71 15.42
C TYR A 250 -17.03 5.79 14.10
N ALA A 251 -16.60 6.71 13.27
CA ALA A 251 -16.96 6.80 11.87
C ALA A 251 -15.69 7.03 11.03
N GLN A 252 -15.69 6.56 9.80
CA GLN A 252 -14.57 6.72 8.90
C GLN A 252 -15.03 7.09 7.51
N VAL A 253 -14.29 7.96 6.85
CA VAL A 253 -14.43 8.28 5.42
C VAL A 253 -13.07 8.22 4.76
N THR A 254 -13.05 7.88 3.48
CA THR A 254 -11.80 7.88 2.67
C THR A 254 -11.83 9.08 1.76
N VAL A 255 -10.71 9.80 1.67
CA VAL A 255 -10.53 10.98 0.81
C VAL A 255 -9.21 10.90 0.04
N SER A 256 -9.15 11.59 -1.09
CA SER A 256 -7.92 11.75 -1.88
C SER A 256 -7.37 13.17 -1.68
N ALA A 257 -6.19 13.31 -1.10
CA ALA A 257 -5.52 14.59 -0.91
C ALA A 257 -4.45 14.78 -1.99
N GLU A 258 -4.74 15.61 -2.99
CA GLU A 258 -3.86 15.88 -4.14
C GLU A 258 -2.77 16.93 -3.85
N GLY A 259 -2.70 17.41 -2.63
CA GLY A 259 -1.87 18.58 -2.32
C GLY A 259 -2.43 19.84 -2.95
N GLY A 260 -1.76 20.94 -2.75
CA GLY A 260 -2.21 22.25 -3.24
C GLY A 260 -1.20 23.33 -2.88
N GLY A 261 -1.69 24.57 -2.74
CA GLY A 261 -0.86 25.72 -2.45
C GLY A 261 -1.01 26.82 -3.49
N SER A 262 0.03 27.66 -3.64
CA SER A 262 0.06 28.73 -4.63
C SER A 262 0.26 28.15 -6.03
N THR A 263 -0.55 28.57 -6.98
CA THR A 263 -0.37 28.22 -8.39
C THR A 263 0.82 28.98 -8.97
N VAL A 264 1.82 28.24 -9.42
CA VAL A 264 3.04 28.78 -10.03
C VAL A 264 2.94 28.77 -11.56
N LEU A 265 2.34 27.72 -12.11
CA LEU A 265 2.05 27.60 -13.55
C LEU A 265 0.67 26.97 -13.73
N ASP A 266 -0.06 27.44 -14.72
CA ASP A 266 -1.35 26.86 -15.11
C ASP A 266 -1.50 27.00 -16.63
N VAL A 267 -1.44 25.88 -17.34
CA VAL A 267 -1.51 25.82 -18.81
C VAL A 267 -2.64 24.89 -19.19
N THR A 268 -3.54 25.39 -20.04
CA THR A 268 -4.56 24.55 -20.66
C THR A 268 -4.05 23.99 -21.98
N ASP A 269 -4.46 22.77 -22.28
CA ASP A 269 -4.14 22.07 -23.52
C ASP A 269 -5.44 21.76 -24.30
N PRO A 270 -5.44 21.76 -25.65
CA PRO A 270 -6.62 21.40 -26.41
C PRO A 270 -7.03 19.96 -26.18
N ALA A 271 -8.34 19.71 -26.00
CA ALA A 271 -8.85 18.36 -25.86
C ALA A 271 -9.09 17.70 -27.22
N GLY A 272 -8.71 16.43 -27.36
CA GLY A 272 -8.94 15.61 -28.56
C GLY A 272 -7.80 15.64 -29.56
N ASP A 273 -6.62 16.08 -29.15
CA ASP A 273 -5.41 16.06 -29.98
C ASP A 273 -4.41 14.96 -29.56
N ASP A 274 -4.85 14.02 -28.74
CA ASP A 274 -4.16 12.80 -28.32
C ASP A 274 -3.88 11.80 -29.45
N ASN A 275 -3.44 12.34 -30.58
CA ASN A 275 -3.19 11.62 -31.82
C ASN A 275 -1.79 11.95 -32.42
N GLY A 276 -0.86 12.37 -31.57
CA GLY A 276 0.51 12.69 -31.95
C GLY A 276 0.59 13.78 -33.01
N PRO A 277 1.21 13.51 -34.21
CA PRO A 277 1.24 14.46 -35.32
C PRO A 277 -0.11 14.58 -36.06
N GLY A 278 -1.20 14.19 -35.45
CA GLY A 278 -2.56 14.21 -36.04
C GLY A 278 -2.95 12.92 -36.75
N THR A 279 -2.14 11.86 -36.69
CA THR A 279 -2.41 10.61 -37.41
C THR A 279 -2.43 9.37 -36.52
N TYR A 280 -1.91 9.45 -35.31
CA TYR A 280 -1.80 8.29 -34.43
C TYR A 280 -3.15 7.73 -34.03
N GLN A 281 -3.17 6.43 -33.83
CA GLN A 281 -4.37 5.67 -33.47
C GLN A 281 -4.12 4.93 -32.15
N TYR A 282 -5.12 4.89 -31.30
CA TYR A 282 -5.13 4.08 -30.09
C TYR A 282 -5.01 2.60 -30.40
N PRO A 283 -4.51 1.79 -29.46
CA PRO A 283 -4.65 0.34 -29.52
C PRO A 283 -6.13 -0.05 -29.63
N THR A 284 -6.41 -1.21 -30.25
CA THR A 284 -7.79 -1.62 -30.55
C THR A 284 -8.45 -2.44 -29.44
N ALA A 285 -7.72 -2.83 -28.39
CA ALA A 285 -8.32 -3.49 -27.23
C ALA A 285 -9.21 -2.52 -26.45
N SER A 286 -10.28 -3.04 -25.86
CA SER A 286 -11.27 -2.26 -25.10
C SER A 286 -10.71 -1.67 -23.80
N ASP A 287 -9.52 -2.08 -23.40
CA ASP A 287 -8.80 -1.54 -22.23
C ASP A 287 -8.44 -0.06 -22.40
N PHE A 288 -8.33 0.45 -23.61
CA PHE A 288 -7.90 1.80 -23.91
C PHE A 288 -9.08 2.71 -24.20
N ALA A 289 -9.57 3.38 -23.16
CA ALA A 289 -10.67 4.32 -23.32
C ALA A 289 -10.23 5.57 -24.10
N ALA A 290 -11.12 6.12 -24.93
CA ALA A 290 -10.85 7.37 -25.65
C ALA A 290 -10.60 8.52 -24.65
N GLY A 291 -9.56 9.32 -24.92
CA GLY A 291 -9.12 10.42 -24.04
C GLY A 291 -8.21 9.97 -22.88
N SER A 292 -7.83 8.69 -22.82
CA SER A 292 -6.89 8.21 -21.78
C SER A 292 -5.46 8.72 -21.98
N PHE A 293 -5.14 9.20 -23.18
CA PHE A 293 -3.84 9.80 -23.49
C PHE A 293 -3.98 11.27 -23.92
N ASP A 294 -5.04 11.94 -23.51
CA ASP A 294 -5.43 13.31 -23.86
C ASP A 294 -5.18 14.22 -22.63
N LEU A 295 -4.11 14.99 -22.67
CA LEU A 295 -3.79 16.02 -21.69
C LEU A 295 -4.68 17.23 -21.92
N THR A 296 -5.28 17.77 -20.88
CA THR A 296 -6.12 18.97 -20.99
C THR A 296 -5.63 20.14 -20.14
N ARG A 297 -4.71 19.87 -19.22
CA ARG A 297 -4.14 20.91 -18.35
C ARG A 297 -2.86 20.42 -17.66
N LEU A 298 -1.93 21.35 -17.47
CA LEU A 298 -0.79 21.22 -16.56
C LEU A 298 -0.87 22.30 -15.50
N GLN A 299 -0.73 21.94 -14.23
CA GLN A 299 -0.55 22.86 -13.12
C GLN A 299 0.73 22.53 -12.36
N VAL A 300 1.46 23.58 -12.00
CA VAL A 300 2.53 23.50 -11.01
C VAL A 300 2.11 24.32 -9.80
N LEU A 301 2.05 23.67 -8.63
CA LEU A 301 1.64 24.28 -7.38
C LEU A 301 2.77 24.13 -6.36
N SER A 302 2.81 25.02 -5.37
CA SER A 302 3.77 24.98 -4.26
C SER A 302 3.09 25.36 -2.96
N ASP A 303 3.33 24.57 -1.90
CA ASP A 303 2.91 24.89 -0.54
C ASP A 303 4.08 25.30 0.37
N GLY A 304 5.29 25.40 -0.20
CA GLY A 304 6.53 25.72 0.52
C GLY A 304 7.22 24.51 1.15
N THR A 305 6.60 23.35 1.09
CA THR A 305 7.18 22.06 1.52
C THR A 305 7.29 21.11 0.34
N TYR A 306 6.25 21.07 -0.47
CA TYR A 306 6.16 20.25 -1.67
C TYR A 306 5.80 21.10 -2.88
N ALA A 307 6.42 20.79 -4.01
CA ALA A 307 5.94 21.15 -5.32
C ALA A 307 5.05 20.03 -5.86
N TYR A 308 3.92 20.39 -6.45
CA TYR A 308 2.98 19.46 -7.05
C TYR A 308 2.93 19.68 -8.56
N LEU A 309 3.25 18.63 -9.32
CA LEU A 309 3.08 18.59 -10.76
C LEU A 309 1.77 17.86 -11.04
N ARG A 310 0.73 18.55 -11.45
CA ARG A 310 -0.60 17.99 -11.69
C ARG A 310 -0.95 18.10 -13.16
N VAL A 311 -1.24 16.97 -13.78
CA VAL A 311 -1.85 16.93 -15.11
C VAL A 311 -3.32 16.53 -15.01
N THR A 312 -4.15 17.08 -15.87
CA THR A 312 -5.55 16.67 -16.04
C THR A 312 -5.68 16.00 -17.40
N LEU A 313 -6.34 14.85 -17.42
CA LEU A 313 -6.63 14.07 -18.62
C LEU A 313 -8.10 14.25 -19.02
N ARG A 314 -8.42 14.03 -20.26
CA ARG A 314 -9.81 13.99 -20.71
C ARG A 314 -10.55 12.78 -20.13
N SER A 315 -9.86 11.66 -19.98
CA SER A 315 -10.38 10.43 -19.37
C SER A 315 -9.31 9.75 -18.53
N LEU A 316 -9.67 9.32 -17.34
CA LEU A 316 -8.84 8.51 -16.47
C LEU A 316 -9.68 7.37 -15.90
N VAL A 317 -9.42 6.16 -16.36
CA VAL A 317 -10.17 4.95 -15.96
C VAL A 317 -9.21 3.84 -15.58
N PRO A 318 -9.57 3.03 -14.59
CA PRO A 318 -8.73 1.90 -14.18
C PRO A 318 -8.42 0.98 -15.36
N THR A 319 -7.13 0.74 -15.60
CA THR A 319 -6.66 -0.12 -16.68
C THR A 319 -5.59 -1.05 -16.13
N PHE A 320 -5.65 -2.34 -16.45
CA PHE A 320 -4.69 -3.36 -15.99
C PHE A 320 -4.55 -3.46 -14.45
N GLY A 321 -5.55 -3.01 -13.69
CA GLY A 321 -5.54 -3.09 -12.23
C GLY A 321 -5.00 -1.85 -11.49
N ALA A 322 -4.62 -0.81 -12.21
CA ALA A 322 -4.27 0.50 -11.64
C ALA A 322 -5.09 1.63 -12.30
N LEU A 323 -5.31 2.74 -11.58
CA LEU A 323 -6.11 3.84 -12.09
C LEU A 323 -5.43 4.54 -13.28
N ASP A 324 -4.12 4.70 -13.20
CA ASP A 324 -3.23 5.23 -14.25
C ASP A 324 -2.43 4.12 -14.96
N GLY A 325 -3.00 2.90 -15.01
CA GLY A 325 -2.30 1.72 -15.55
C GLY A 325 -2.07 1.72 -17.05
N ALA A 326 -2.73 2.59 -17.80
CA ALA A 326 -2.49 2.74 -19.24
C ALA A 326 -1.40 3.80 -19.53
N GLN A 327 -1.26 4.79 -18.66
CA GLN A 327 -0.48 5.99 -18.88
C GLN A 327 1.01 5.80 -18.57
N LEU A 328 1.84 6.49 -19.31
CA LEU A 328 3.24 6.74 -19.04
C LEU A 328 3.49 8.24 -19.25
N LEU A 329 3.69 8.94 -18.15
CA LEU A 329 3.83 10.39 -18.11
C LEU A 329 5.28 10.75 -17.80
N ASP A 330 5.93 11.47 -18.71
CA ASP A 330 7.24 12.08 -18.49
C ASP A 330 7.07 13.60 -18.26
N VAL A 331 7.64 14.10 -17.17
CA VAL A 331 7.76 15.54 -16.91
C VAL A 331 9.25 15.89 -16.84
N TYR A 332 9.73 16.62 -17.82
CA TYR A 332 11.10 17.14 -17.90
C TYR A 332 11.12 18.56 -17.36
N VAL A 333 11.99 18.82 -16.39
CA VAL A 333 12.06 20.09 -15.68
C VAL A 333 13.41 20.75 -15.89
N HIS A 334 13.40 21.92 -16.50
CA HIS A 334 14.54 22.83 -16.60
C HIS A 334 14.55 23.78 -15.41
N VAL A 335 15.60 23.69 -14.61
CA VAL A 335 15.85 24.63 -13.51
C VAL A 335 16.96 25.61 -13.96
N PRO A 336 16.69 26.93 -13.99
CA PRO A 336 17.71 27.91 -14.38
C PRO A 336 18.96 27.83 -13.48
N GLY A 337 20.13 27.84 -14.12
CA GLY A 337 21.40 27.78 -13.41
C GLY A 337 21.83 26.38 -12.92
N ALA A 338 21.09 25.33 -13.26
CA ALA A 338 21.49 23.97 -12.96
C ALA A 338 22.85 23.64 -13.61
N SER A 339 23.71 22.95 -12.87
CA SER A 339 25.08 22.64 -13.31
C SER A 339 25.15 21.58 -14.42
N ALA A 340 24.12 20.74 -14.53
CA ALA A 340 24.02 19.72 -15.56
C ALA A 340 22.60 19.71 -16.15
N THR A 341 22.52 19.63 -17.48
CA THR A 341 21.24 19.55 -18.19
C THR A 341 21.34 18.60 -19.37
N SER A 342 20.21 18.08 -19.83
CA SER A 342 20.12 17.19 -20.99
C SER A 342 18.97 17.59 -21.89
N THR A 343 19.14 17.42 -23.19
CA THR A 343 18.06 17.52 -24.19
C THR A 343 17.58 16.14 -24.65
N GLN A 344 18.12 15.07 -24.11
CA GLN A 344 17.72 13.71 -24.47
C GLN A 344 16.38 13.35 -23.78
N ALA A 345 15.53 12.61 -24.49
CA ALA A 345 14.41 11.93 -23.84
C ALA A 345 14.91 10.93 -22.79
N ALA A 346 14.02 10.45 -21.94
CA ALA A 346 14.29 9.42 -20.94
C ALA A 346 15.07 8.23 -21.50
N TYR A 347 14.70 7.83 -22.70
CA TYR A 347 15.31 6.76 -23.47
C TYR A 347 15.43 7.20 -24.94
N THR A 348 16.51 6.80 -25.62
CA THR A 348 16.71 7.12 -27.04
C THR A 348 15.63 6.54 -27.93
N SER A 349 15.03 5.42 -27.52
CA SER A 349 13.92 4.74 -28.20
C SER A 349 12.57 5.47 -28.11
N ARG A 350 12.47 6.57 -27.34
CA ARG A 350 11.29 7.46 -27.33
C ARG A 350 11.23 8.33 -28.60
N ASN A 351 12.35 8.45 -29.36
CA ASN A 351 12.45 9.09 -30.67
C ASN A 351 12.08 10.59 -30.69
N TYR A 352 12.28 11.30 -29.61
CA TYR A 352 12.20 12.75 -29.53
C TYR A 352 13.35 13.33 -28.69
N ARG A 353 13.53 14.63 -28.75
CA ARG A 353 14.44 15.41 -27.92
C ARG A 353 13.69 16.61 -27.34
N LEU A 354 14.27 17.23 -26.32
CA LEU A 354 13.80 18.49 -25.77
C LEU A 354 14.54 19.65 -26.43
N ALA A 355 13.87 20.78 -26.59
CA ALA A 355 14.49 22.00 -27.06
C ALA A 355 15.60 22.48 -26.10
N PRO A 356 16.65 23.19 -26.58
CA PRO A 356 17.69 23.73 -25.70
C PRO A 356 17.14 24.64 -24.59
N SER A 357 16.05 25.37 -24.85
CA SER A 357 15.34 26.21 -23.86
C SER A 357 14.66 25.38 -22.75
N GLY A 358 14.41 24.09 -22.98
CA GLY A 358 13.85 23.13 -22.04
C GLY A 358 14.83 22.02 -21.67
N ALA A 359 16.17 22.27 -21.86
CA ALA A 359 17.17 21.28 -21.46
C ALA A 359 17.03 20.98 -19.97
N TRP A 360 16.53 19.78 -19.66
CA TRP A 360 16.12 19.41 -18.33
C TRP A 360 17.27 19.10 -17.39
N SER A 361 17.14 19.50 -16.14
CA SER A 361 18.05 19.15 -15.05
C SER A 361 17.48 18.05 -14.15
N GLN A 362 16.16 17.92 -14.14
CA GLN A 362 15.45 16.87 -13.42
C GLN A 362 14.33 16.32 -14.29
N ARG A 363 14.02 15.04 -14.14
CA ARG A 363 12.92 14.37 -14.84
C ARG A 363 12.15 13.48 -13.87
N VAL A 364 10.84 13.52 -14.00
CA VAL A 364 9.92 12.63 -13.27
C VAL A 364 9.18 11.77 -14.30
N GLU A 365 9.20 10.46 -14.11
CA GLU A 365 8.42 9.50 -14.90
C GLU A 365 7.40 8.81 -14.00
N VAL A 366 6.14 8.80 -14.42
CA VAL A 366 5.01 8.23 -13.67
C VAL A 366 4.35 7.14 -14.48
N GLN A 367 4.08 6.03 -13.82
CA GLN A 367 3.31 4.90 -14.32
C GLN A 367 2.55 4.23 -13.16
N GLY A 368 1.44 3.56 -13.46
CA GLY A 368 0.52 3.04 -12.44
C GLY A 368 0.99 1.83 -11.62
N PHE A 369 2.17 1.26 -11.91
CA PHE A 369 2.64 0.01 -11.28
C PHE A 369 3.94 0.16 -10.50
N ALA A 370 4.51 1.36 -10.45
CA ALA A 370 5.71 1.66 -9.68
C ALA A 370 5.66 3.07 -9.11
N SER A 371 6.43 3.31 -8.06
CA SER A 371 6.66 4.67 -7.57
C SER A 371 7.31 5.51 -8.67
N PRO A 372 7.02 6.83 -8.73
CA PRO A 372 7.61 7.70 -9.72
C PRO A 372 9.14 7.64 -9.72
N ALA A 373 9.73 7.51 -10.89
CA ALA A 373 11.17 7.64 -11.06
C ALA A 373 11.53 9.13 -11.16
N TRP A 374 12.30 9.63 -10.20
CA TRP A 374 12.77 11.01 -10.17
C TRP A 374 14.29 11.05 -10.24
N VAL A 375 14.82 11.57 -11.35
CA VAL A 375 16.25 11.54 -11.66
C VAL A 375 16.81 12.90 -12.10
N ASP A 376 18.10 13.10 -11.89
CA ASP A 376 18.88 14.22 -12.44
C ASP A 376 19.28 13.98 -13.91
N ALA A 377 19.90 14.97 -14.53
CA ALA A 377 20.36 14.90 -15.93
C ALA A 377 21.41 13.81 -16.20
N ALA A 378 22.04 13.26 -15.18
CA ALA A 378 22.98 12.13 -15.27
C ALA A 378 22.29 10.76 -15.05
N GLY A 379 21.00 10.77 -14.71
CA GLY A 379 20.23 9.56 -14.43
C GLY A 379 20.31 9.07 -13.00
N ASN A 380 20.88 9.84 -12.07
CA ASN A 380 20.90 9.48 -10.66
C ASN A 380 19.57 9.86 -9.98
N SER A 381 19.12 9.04 -9.03
CA SER A 381 17.95 9.37 -8.22
C SER A 381 18.18 10.65 -7.42
N VAL A 382 17.22 11.57 -7.47
CA VAL A 382 17.24 12.84 -6.73
C VAL A 382 16.61 12.66 -5.35
N GLY A 383 15.53 11.91 -5.26
CA GLY A 383 14.77 11.70 -4.03
C GLY A 383 13.58 10.79 -4.23
N THR A 384 12.69 10.80 -3.25
CA THR A 384 11.42 10.04 -3.33
C THR A 384 10.31 10.98 -3.76
N ALA A 385 9.63 10.63 -4.83
CA ALA A 385 8.41 11.27 -5.29
C ALA A 385 7.20 10.36 -4.98
N SER A 386 6.05 10.96 -4.73
CA SER A 386 4.78 10.25 -4.58
C SER A 386 3.83 10.66 -5.70
N ALA A 387 3.07 9.73 -6.24
CA ALA A 387 2.02 10.03 -7.22
C ALA A 387 0.65 9.63 -6.69
N LEU A 388 -0.35 10.38 -7.11
CA LEU A 388 -1.76 10.12 -6.82
C LEU A 388 -2.57 10.34 -8.10
N ALA A 389 -3.29 9.32 -8.51
CA ALA A 389 -4.29 9.41 -9.56
C ALA A 389 -5.68 9.52 -8.94
N VAL A 390 -6.51 10.46 -9.42
CA VAL A 390 -7.89 10.67 -8.94
C VAL A 390 -8.86 10.62 -10.11
N GLN A 391 -9.68 9.58 -10.13
CA GLN A 391 -10.62 9.34 -11.24
C GLN A 391 -11.69 10.43 -11.37
N ALA A 392 -12.21 10.91 -10.24
CA ALA A 392 -13.28 11.90 -10.23
C ALA A 392 -12.87 13.20 -10.93
N ASP A 393 -11.64 13.63 -10.72
CA ASP A 393 -11.07 14.86 -11.26
C ASP A 393 -10.23 14.60 -12.53
N LYS A 394 -9.98 13.33 -12.84
CA LYS A 394 -9.17 12.86 -13.97
C LYS A 394 -7.74 13.38 -13.91
N THR A 395 -7.18 13.48 -12.70
CA THR A 395 -5.87 14.04 -12.45
C THR A 395 -4.85 12.96 -12.11
N ILE A 396 -3.60 13.22 -12.51
CA ILE A 396 -2.41 12.55 -11.98
C ILE A 396 -1.55 13.65 -11.38
N THR A 397 -1.31 13.60 -10.07
CA THR A 397 -0.51 14.58 -9.34
C THR A 397 0.74 13.90 -8.79
N VAL A 398 1.90 14.55 -8.96
CA VAL A 398 3.16 14.13 -8.35
C VAL A 398 3.54 15.13 -7.29
N ALA A 399 3.82 14.67 -6.08
CA ALA A 399 4.36 15.47 -4.99
C ALA A 399 5.88 15.28 -4.89
N LEU A 400 6.61 16.37 -4.90
CA LEU A 400 8.07 16.44 -4.88
C LEU A 400 8.51 17.32 -3.71
N PRO A 401 9.28 16.83 -2.72
CA PRO A 401 9.79 17.68 -1.65
C PRO A 401 10.65 18.83 -2.19
N GLU A 402 10.28 20.07 -1.90
CA GLU A 402 10.99 21.25 -2.39
C GLU A 402 12.44 21.35 -1.88
N ALA A 403 12.76 20.70 -0.78
CA ALA A 403 14.13 20.62 -0.26
C ALA A 403 15.11 19.98 -1.26
N GLN A 404 14.65 19.08 -2.13
CA GLN A 404 15.43 18.42 -3.18
C GLN A 404 15.06 18.94 -4.58
N PHE A 405 13.77 19.17 -4.83
CA PHE A 405 13.27 19.60 -6.13
C PHE A 405 13.65 21.06 -6.42
N GLY A 406 13.66 21.88 -5.40
CA GLY A 406 13.69 23.34 -5.49
C GLY A 406 12.27 23.92 -5.49
N THR A 407 12.16 25.20 -5.13
CA THR A 407 10.89 25.91 -5.19
C THR A 407 10.65 26.41 -6.61
N PRO A 408 9.60 25.96 -7.29
CA PRO A 408 9.32 26.41 -8.67
C PRO A 408 9.14 27.94 -8.74
N ALA A 409 9.82 28.56 -9.71
CA ALA A 409 9.86 30.02 -9.82
C ALA A 409 9.94 30.46 -11.30
N SER A 410 9.81 31.76 -11.53
CA SER A 410 9.94 32.37 -12.87
C SER A 410 11.21 31.90 -13.59
N GLY A 411 11.07 31.59 -14.85
CA GLY A 411 12.15 31.09 -15.71
C GLY A 411 12.34 29.56 -15.69
N TRP A 412 11.67 28.83 -14.78
CA TRP A 412 11.61 27.38 -14.92
C TRP A 412 10.85 26.98 -16.18
N ALA A 413 11.21 25.86 -16.78
CA ALA A 413 10.52 25.38 -17.97
C ALA A 413 10.22 23.90 -17.87
N LEU A 414 9.06 23.50 -18.34
CA LEU A 414 8.57 22.14 -18.27
C LEU A 414 8.19 21.63 -19.65
N SER A 415 8.61 20.41 -19.99
CA SER A 415 8.07 19.66 -21.11
C SER A 415 7.35 18.42 -20.57
N VAL A 416 6.10 18.26 -20.93
CA VAL A 416 5.24 17.17 -20.47
C VAL A 416 4.87 16.30 -21.66
N VAL A 417 5.11 15.00 -21.55
CA VAL A 417 4.85 14.02 -22.61
C VAL A 417 4.05 12.87 -22.06
N LEU A 418 2.93 12.57 -22.70
CA LEU A 418 2.08 11.45 -22.35
C LEU A 418 2.08 10.40 -23.47
N THR A 419 2.29 9.14 -23.07
CA THR A 419 2.18 7.97 -23.95
C THR A 419 1.60 6.79 -23.15
N GLY A 420 1.48 5.63 -23.79
CA GLY A 420 1.06 4.40 -23.10
C GLY A 420 2.25 3.65 -22.52
N GLN A 421 2.09 3.13 -21.30
CA GLN A 421 3.03 2.19 -20.72
C GLN A 421 2.74 0.76 -21.20
N ASP A 422 3.76 -0.10 -21.27
CA ASP A 422 3.62 -1.53 -21.58
C ASP A 422 4.07 -2.48 -20.46
N GLY A 423 4.79 -1.95 -19.45
CA GLY A 423 5.20 -2.68 -18.27
C GLY A 423 6.34 -3.69 -18.45
N PHE A 424 6.91 -3.82 -19.66
CA PHE A 424 7.94 -4.85 -19.93
C PHE A 424 9.08 -4.41 -20.86
N SER A 425 8.88 -3.42 -21.73
CA SER A 425 9.96 -2.93 -22.60
C SER A 425 10.98 -2.14 -21.79
N SER A 426 12.21 -2.04 -22.30
CA SER A 426 13.29 -1.34 -21.61
C SER A 426 13.02 0.16 -21.40
N ASP A 427 12.21 0.77 -22.25
CA ASP A 427 11.79 2.16 -22.15
C ASP A 427 10.37 2.33 -21.60
N GLN A 428 9.74 1.24 -21.15
CA GLN A 428 8.39 1.18 -20.60
C GLN A 428 7.28 1.74 -21.52
N ALA A 429 7.64 2.27 -22.71
CA ALA A 429 6.70 2.88 -23.62
C ALA A 429 6.16 1.89 -24.64
N ARG A 430 4.85 1.82 -24.71
CA ARG A 430 4.11 0.99 -25.64
C ARG A 430 4.57 1.20 -27.09
N ALA A 431 4.71 0.11 -27.81
CA ALA A 431 5.21 0.11 -29.17
C ALA A 431 4.21 0.79 -30.15
N PHE A 432 4.78 1.35 -31.21
CA PHE A 432 4.05 1.87 -32.37
C PHE A 432 4.24 0.92 -33.56
N THR A 433 3.17 0.70 -34.30
CA THR A 433 3.14 -0.11 -35.53
C THR A 433 2.50 0.70 -36.64
N ALA A 434 2.60 0.29 -37.91
CA ALA A 434 2.07 1.05 -39.03
C ALA A 434 0.54 1.31 -38.88
N THR A 435 -0.18 0.30 -38.41
CA THR A 435 -1.62 0.40 -38.06
C THR A 435 -1.82 -0.14 -36.64
N PRO A 436 -2.86 0.31 -35.91
CA PRO A 436 -3.03 -0.08 -34.51
C PRO A 436 -3.24 -1.59 -34.37
N GLY A 437 -2.56 -2.20 -33.41
CA GLY A 437 -2.80 -3.56 -32.93
C GLY A 437 -3.66 -3.56 -31.66
N ALA A 438 -3.92 -4.75 -31.11
CA ALA A 438 -4.70 -4.86 -29.87
C ALA A 438 -4.07 -4.03 -28.72
N TYR A 439 -2.74 -4.09 -28.59
CA TYR A 439 -1.98 -3.44 -27.52
C TYR A 439 -0.81 -2.57 -28.05
N THR A 440 -0.84 -2.19 -29.33
CA THR A 440 0.14 -1.27 -29.92
C THR A 440 -0.56 -0.07 -30.53
N PHE A 441 0.03 1.10 -30.40
CA PHE A 441 -0.44 2.28 -31.12
C PHE A 441 -0.20 2.13 -32.63
N GLY A 442 -1.06 2.74 -33.42
CA GLY A 442 -0.86 2.86 -34.85
C GLY A 442 -0.29 4.22 -35.22
N VAL A 443 0.68 4.28 -36.13
CA VAL A 443 1.13 5.55 -36.72
C VAL A 443 0.01 6.17 -37.54
N CYS A 444 -0.80 5.33 -38.18
CA CYS A 444 -1.97 5.74 -38.97
C CYS A 444 -3.10 4.72 -38.91
N ALA A 445 -4.29 5.17 -39.25
CA ALA A 445 -5.37 4.25 -39.60
C ALA A 445 -5.03 3.43 -40.85
N ALA A 446 -5.63 2.27 -41.00
CA ALA A 446 -5.46 1.41 -42.17
C ALA A 446 -5.81 2.20 -43.47
N GLY A 447 -4.91 2.18 -44.44
CA GLY A 447 -5.07 2.93 -45.69
C GLY A 447 -4.77 4.45 -45.60
N GLY A 448 -4.23 4.92 -44.48
CA GLY A 448 -3.80 6.32 -44.31
C GLY A 448 -2.77 6.75 -45.37
N THR A 449 -2.93 7.96 -45.93
CA THR A 449 -2.08 8.49 -47.00
C THR A 449 -1.22 9.68 -46.58
N ALA A 450 -1.39 10.18 -45.37
CA ALA A 450 -0.60 11.29 -44.85
C ALA A 450 0.92 10.98 -44.88
N PRO A 451 1.79 11.95 -45.04
CA PRO A 451 3.24 11.70 -45.08
C PRO A 451 3.77 10.98 -43.85
N ALA A 452 3.23 11.27 -42.68
CA ALA A 452 3.59 10.58 -41.42
C ALA A 452 3.32 9.06 -41.48
N CYS A 453 2.32 8.60 -42.24
CA CYS A 453 2.03 7.17 -42.43
C CYS A 453 3.11 6.38 -43.19
N LYS A 454 4.07 7.08 -43.80
CA LYS A 454 5.18 6.48 -44.56
C LYS A 454 6.47 6.42 -43.73
N VAL A 455 6.47 7.00 -42.55
CA VAL A 455 7.61 6.97 -41.63
C VAL A 455 7.68 5.59 -40.98
N ASP A 456 8.89 5.08 -40.80
CA ASP A 456 9.10 3.83 -40.09
C ASP A 456 8.54 3.91 -38.66
N PRO A 457 7.61 3.04 -38.28
CA PRO A 457 7.01 3.07 -36.95
C PRO A 457 8.00 2.97 -35.78
N SER A 458 9.17 2.38 -35.99
CA SER A 458 10.21 2.30 -34.98
C SER A 458 10.95 3.62 -34.72
N THR A 459 10.77 4.61 -35.59
CA THR A 459 11.47 5.92 -35.54
C THR A 459 10.53 7.08 -35.21
N VAL A 460 9.22 6.87 -35.15
CA VAL A 460 8.28 7.93 -34.79
C VAL A 460 8.37 8.27 -33.29
N PRO A 461 8.08 9.53 -32.88
CA PRO A 461 8.05 9.89 -31.48
C PRO A 461 7.00 9.08 -30.72
N LYS A 462 7.41 8.45 -29.61
CA LYS A 462 6.49 7.74 -28.72
C LYS A 462 5.80 8.76 -27.80
N ALA A 463 4.96 9.60 -28.38
CA ALA A 463 4.19 10.63 -27.69
C ALA A 463 2.80 10.68 -28.31
N MET A 464 1.78 10.40 -27.52
CA MET A 464 0.38 10.55 -27.96
C MET A 464 -0.04 12.00 -27.82
N ASP A 465 0.45 12.65 -26.75
CA ASP A 465 0.12 14.01 -26.40
C ASP A 465 1.26 14.71 -25.66
N VAL A 466 1.35 16.03 -25.78
CA VAL A 466 2.33 16.91 -25.15
C VAL A 466 1.71 18.26 -24.80
N ILE A 467 2.08 18.82 -23.65
CA ILE A 467 1.70 20.22 -23.34
C ILE A 467 2.55 21.15 -24.17
N THR A 468 1.92 21.92 -25.09
CA THR A 468 2.61 22.81 -25.99
C THR A 468 2.52 24.30 -25.57
N PRO A 469 3.55 25.12 -25.87
CA PRO A 469 3.39 26.57 -25.79
C PRO A 469 2.30 27.06 -26.75
N ALA A 470 1.56 28.10 -26.37
CA ALA A 470 0.41 28.64 -27.13
C ALA A 470 0.69 29.01 -28.61
N VAL A 471 1.95 29.17 -28.98
CA VAL A 471 2.37 29.51 -30.36
C VAL A 471 2.74 28.27 -31.19
N VAL A 472 2.70 27.10 -30.63
CA VAL A 472 3.05 25.83 -31.28
C VAL A 472 1.83 24.91 -31.27
N THR A 473 1.61 24.21 -32.39
CA THR A 473 0.57 23.15 -32.41
C THR A 473 1.23 21.79 -32.24
N GLN A 474 0.63 20.93 -31.47
CA GLN A 474 1.13 19.58 -31.25
C GLN A 474 1.40 18.83 -32.56
N ALA A 475 0.48 18.91 -33.50
CA ALA A 475 0.61 18.23 -34.80
C ALA A 475 1.87 18.68 -35.59
N ALA A 476 2.29 19.93 -35.43
CA ALA A 476 3.53 20.42 -36.06
C ALA A 476 4.75 19.98 -35.26
N GLU A 477 4.69 20.04 -33.94
CA GLU A 477 5.77 19.70 -33.04
C GLU A 477 6.13 18.21 -33.09
N LEU A 478 5.13 17.34 -33.04
CA LEU A 478 5.34 15.87 -33.08
C LEU A 478 5.49 15.29 -34.50
N ASN A 479 5.56 16.15 -35.54
CA ASN A 479 5.68 15.68 -36.92
C ASN A 479 7.10 15.11 -37.22
N PRO A 480 7.25 13.78 -37.46
CA PRO A 480 8.55 13.19 -37.74
C PRO A 480 9.01 13.36 -39.21
N VAL A 481 8.16 13.91 -40.10
CA VAL A 481 8.46 13.98 -41.55
C VAL A 481 9.60 14.94 -41.87
N PRO A 482 9.69 16.15 -41.28
CA PRO A 482 10.78 17.08 -41.58
C PRO A 482 12.11 16.69 -40.90
N GLY A 483 12.12 15.78 -39.95
CA GLY A 483 13.33 15.36 -39.24
C GLY A 483 13.09 14.99 -37.78
N PRO A 484 14.15 14.96 -36.95
CA PRO A 484 14.01 14.63 -35.54
C PRO A 484 13.04 15.57 -34.80
N VAL A 485 12.14 14.98 -34.03
CA VAL A 485 11.15 15.73 -33.23
C VAL A 485 11.83 16.39 -32.03
N VAL A 486 11.51 17.67 -31.82
CA VAL A 486 12.04 18.48 -30.72
C VAL A 486 10.88 19.16 -29.99
N ILE A 487 10.66 18.74 -28.76
CA ILE A 487 9.55 19.21 -27.92
C ILE A 487 9.93 20.52 -27.22
N GLN A 488 9.07 21.52 -27.35
CA GLN A 488 9.23 22.85 -26.75
C GLN A 488 8.66 22.86 -25.32
N PRO A 489 9.32 23.56 -24.38
CA PRO A 489 8.80 23.65 -23.01
C PRO A 489 7.75 24.77 -22.89
N VAL A 490 6.88 24.61 -21.91
CA VAL A 490 6.13 25.75 -21.32
C VAL A 490 6.95 26.36 -20.19
N THR A 491 6.86 27.67 -20.00
CA THR A 491 7.73 28.38 -19.05
C THR A 491 6.91 29.00 -17.93
N VAL A 492 7.43 28.89 -16.70
CA VAL A 492 6.89 29.57 -15.52
C VAL A 492 7.11 31.07 -15.71
N PRO A 493 6.05 31.90 -15.67
CA PRO A 493 6.08 33.32 -15.94
C PRO A 493 6.88 34.15 -14.93
#